data_e7858756d85036d98d0f42965b1112db
#
_entry.id   e7858756d85036d98d0f42965b1112db
#
_cell.length_a   1.000
_cell.length_b   1.000
_cell.length_c   1.000
_cell.angle_alpha   90.00
_cell.angle_beta   90.00
_cell.angle_gamma   90.00
#
_symmetry.space_group_name_H-M   'P 1'
#
loop_
_entity.id
_entity.type
_entity.pdbx_description
1 polymer ?
#
loop_
_entity_poly.entity_id
_entity_poly.type
_entity_poly.pdbx_seq_one_letter_code
_entity_poly.pdbx_strand_id
1 'polypeptide(L)'
;MAIGDVAATAGLAWLREKRALDEELVAIVETDACCVDAIQVLTGCNFGKGNLVYRDYGKIGFTFFNRRTGQEVRLAMKPDAFRVNDRQIDPFSMTPVTAGMPDRARIEPSTPCARCSEPTMASKLALVDGQAIYRGVSGRE
;
A
#
# COMPACT_ATOMS: atom_id res chain seq x y z
N MET A 1 6.88 -10.34 -10.66
CA MET A 1 5.67 -10.98 -10.09
C MET A 1 6.02 -12.08 -9.09
N ALA A 2 6.86 -13.07 -9.41
CA ALA A 2 7.19 -14.19 -8.51
C ALA A 2 7.62 -13.80 -7.07
N ILE A 3 8.39 -12.71 -6.92
CA ILE A 3 8.84 -12.21 -5.61
C ILE A 3 7.65 -11.71 -4.77
N GLY A 4 6.74 -10.98 -5.39
CA GLY A 4 5.53 -10.50 -4.72
C GLY A 4 4.60 -11.65 -4.29
N ASP A 5 4.54 -12.70 -5.10
CA ASP A 5 3.81 -13.94 -4.81
C ASP A 5 4.31 -14.60 -3.51
N VAL A 6 5.62 -14.78 -3.41
CA VAL A 6 6.26 -15.35 -2.22
C VAL A 6 6.01 -14.48 -0.99
N ALA A 7 6.17 -13.17 -1.13
CA ALA A 7 5.96 -12.24 -0.02
C ALA A 7 4.51 -12.22 0.46
N ALA A 8 3.54 -12.14 -0.46
CA ALA A 8 2.11 -12.15 -0.12
C ALA A 8 1.71 -13.46 0.58
N THR A 9 2.14 -14.59 0.01
CA THR A 9 1.84 -15.91 0.57
C THR A 9 2.41 -16.07 1.98
N ALA A 10 3.68 -15.68 2.18
CA ALA A 10 4.32 -15.74 3.49
C ALA A 10 3.66 -14.80 4.51
N GLY A 11 3.31 -13.57 4.10
CA GLY A 11 2.62 -12.59 4.95
C GLY A 11 1.24 -13.07 5.37
N LEU A 12 0.43 -13.59 4.46
CA LEU A 12 -0.88 -14.15 4.77
C LEU A 12 -0.79 -15.37 5.70
N ALA A 13 0.18 -16.25 5.47
CA ALA A 13 0.42 -17.40 6.33
C ALA A 13 0.82 -16.97 7.76
N TRP A 14 1.70 -15.96 7.89
CA TRP A 14 2.07 -15.39 9.19
C TRP A 14 0.88 -14.84 9.95
N LEU A 15 0.05 -14.05 9.26
CA LEU A 15 -1.15 -13.44 9.85
C LEU A 15 -2.30 -14.45 10.06
N ARG A 16 -2.15 -15.67 9.55
CA ARG A 16 -3.19 -16.71 9.51
C ARG A 16 -4.48 -16.20 8.87
N GLU A 17 -4.32 -15.46 7.79
CA GLU A 17 -5.41 -14.80 7.06
C GLU A 17 -5.49 -15.25 5.60
N LYS A 18 -6.64 -14.96 5.01
CA LYS A 18 -6.91 -15.12 3.59
C LYS A 18 -6.92 -13.73 2.92
N ARG A 19 -7.12 -13.73 1.62
CA ARG A 19 -7.31 -12.51 0.85
C ARG A 19 -8.39 -11.62 1.47
N ALA A 20 -8.09 -10.34 1.65
CA ALA A 20 -9.01 -9.36 2.21
C ALA A 20 -10.23 -9.13 1.30
N LEU A 21 -11.41 -9.15 1.88
CA LEU A 21 -12.64 -8.74 1.20
C LEU A 21 -12.82 -7.22 1.23
N ASP A 22 -12.48 -6.62 2.37
CA ASP A 22 -12.54 -5.19 2.62
C ASP A 22 -11.20 -4.70 3.19
N GLU A 23 -11.18 -3.88 4.20
CA GLU A 23 -9.99 -3.27 4.82
C GLU A 23 -9.45 -4.05 6.03
N GLU A 24 -9.84 -5.29 6.24
CA GLU A 24 -9.37 -6.11 7.37
C GLU A 24 -7.87 -6.39 7.34
N LEU A 25 -7.27 -6.42 6.13
CA LEU A 25 -5.83 -6.40 5.94
C LEU A 25 -5.37 -5.06 5.39
N VAL A 26 -4.14 -4.69 5.73
CA VAL A 26 -3.45 -3.52 5.16
C VAL A 26 -2.07 -3.96 4.71
N ALA A 27 -1.63 -3.50 3.56
CA ALA A 27 -0.27 -3.67 3.07
C ALA A 27 0.41 -2.30 2.93
N ILE A 28 1.62 -2.19 3.47
CA ILE A 28 2.55 -1.11 3.13
C ILE A 28 3.58 -1.70 2.17
N VAL A 29 3.77 -1.07 1.01
CA VAL A 29 4.76 -1.45 0.02
C VAL A 29 5.83 -0.36 -0.07
N GLU A 30 7.11 -0.77 -0.06
CA GLU A 30 8.25 0.16 -0.05
C GLU A 30 8.87 0.33 -1.43
N THR A 31 8.18 -0.11 -2.48
CA THR A 31 8.57 -0.04 -3.89
C THR A 31 7.34 0.10 -4.78
N ASP A 32 7.51 0.62 -5.98
CA ASP A 32 6.53 0.67 -7.07
C ASP A 32 6.82 -0.38 -8.16
N ALA A 33 7.71 -1.34 -7.89
CA ALA A 33 8.05 -2.39 -8.84
C ALA A 33 6.89 -3.38 -9.07
N CYS A 34 6.91 -4.09 -10.20
CA CYS A 34 5.86 -5.02 -10.64
C CYS A 34 5.50 -6.14 -9.63
N CYS A 35 6.32 -6.39 -8.61
CA CYS A 35 5.99 -7.32 -7.54
C CYS A 35 4.79 -6.84 -6.69
N VAL A 36 4.48 -5.55 -6.68
CA VAL A 36 3.33 -4.97 -5.98
C VAL A 36 2.01 -5.44 -6.58
N ASP A 37 1.96 -5.74 -7.87
CA ASP A 37 0.76 -6.29 -8.52
C ASP A 37 0.34 -7.62 -7.87
N ALA A 38 1.31 -8.50 -7.60
CA ALA A 38 1.05 -9.76 -6.91
C ALA A 38 0.57 -9.54 -5.47
N ILE A 39 1.14 -8.55 -4.76
CA ILE A 39 0.66 -8.17 -3.43
C ILE A 39 -0.82 -7.80 -3.49
N GLN A 40 -1.21 -6.94 -4.44
CA GLN A 40 -2.61 -6.51 -4.58
C GLN A 40 -3.56 -7.68 -4.88
N VAL A 41 -3.17 -8.54 -5.81
CA VAL A 41 -4.01 -9.68 -6.23
C VAL A 41 -4.21 -10.69 -5.10
N LEU A 42 -3.14 -11.07 -4.42
CA LEU A 42 -3.16 -12.15 -3.44
C LEU A 42 -3.70 -11.70 -2.08
N THR A 43 -3.32 -10.52 -1.63
CA THR A 43 -3.77 -10.02 -0.32
C THR A 43 -5.12 -9.32 -0.37
N GLY A 44 -5.55 -8.84 -1.54
CA GLY A 44 -6.72 -7.99 -1.69
C GLY A 44 -6.51 -6.57 -1.17
N CYS A 45 -5.26 -6.20 -0.84
CA CYS A 45 -4.92 -4.83 -0.49
C CYS A 45 -4.72 -4.04 -1.78
N ASN A 46 -5.60 -3.08 -2.05
CA ASN A 46 -5.63 -2.34 -3.31
C ASN A 46 -5.63 -0.84 -3.07
N PHE A 47 -5.09 -0.09 -4.02
CA PHE A 47 -5.01 1.36 -3.95
C PHE A 47 -6.40 2.01 -3.78
N GLY A 48 -7.37 1.62 -4.60
CA GLY A 48 -8.73 2.18 -4.56
C GLY A 48 -9.51 1.84 -3.29
N LYS A 49 -9.18 0.72 -2.63
CA LYS A 49 -9.76 0.33 -1.35
C LYS A 49 -9.17 1.10 -0.18
N GLY A 50 -8.00 1.74 -0.38
CA GLY A 50 -7.30 2.51 0.65
C GLY A 50 -6.53 1.67 1.67
N ASN A 51 -6.43 0.36 1.46
CA ASN A 51 -5.67 -0.56 2.30
C ASN A 51 -4.33 -0.99 1.70
N LEU A 52 -3.88 -0.33 0.64
CA LEU A 52 -2.52 -0.39 0.09
C LEU A 52 -1.86 0.98 0.26
N VAL A 53 -0.79 1.03 1.03
CA VAL A 53 -0.04 2.26 1.29
C VAL A 53 1.33 2.17 0.63
N TYR A 54 1.62 3.09 -0.27
CA TYR A 54 2.94 3.19 -0.91
C TYR A 54 3.86 4.12 -0.11
N ARG A 55 5.08 3.67 0.11
CA ARG A 55 6.19 4.47 0.64
C ARG A 55 7.36 4.37 -0.32
N ASP A 56 7.77 5.50 -0.86
CA ASP A 56 8.84 5.59 -1.86
C ASP A 56 10.23 5.45 -1.22
N TYR A 57 10.56 4.22 -0.82
CA TYR A 57 11.88 3.89 -0.25
C TYR A 57 12.78 3.16 -1.24
N GLY A 58 12.25 2.70 -2.37
CA GLY A 58 12.99 1.92 -3.37
C GLY A 58 13.48 0.56 -2.84
N LYS A 59 12.81 0.01 -1.82
CA LYS A 59 13.18 -1.28 -1.22
C LYS A 59 12.13 -2.33 -1.54
N ILE A 60 12.56 -3.54 -1.84
CA ILE A 60 11.65 -4.69 -1.90
C ILE A 60 11.33 -5.12 -0.47
N GLY A 61 10.43 -4.37 0.13
CA GLY A 61 9.96 -4.52 1.49
C GLY A 61 8.44 -4.37 1.54
N PHE A 62 7.79 -5.22 2.34
CA PHE A 62 6.35 -5.26 2.47
C PHE A 62 5.99 -5.43 3.94
N THR A 63 5.06 -4.61 4.44
CA THR A 63 4.53 -4.78 5.78
C THR A 63 3.04 -5.08 5.69
N PHE A 64 2.62 -6.16 6.33
CA PHE A 64 1.23 -6.59 6.37
C PHE A 64 0.67 -6.46 7.77
N PHE A 65 -0.54 -5.95 7.87
CA PHE A 65 -1.28 -5.78 9.12
C PHE A 65 -2.61 -6.50 9.07
N ASN A 66 -2.98 -7.11 10.19
CA ASN A 66 -4.33 -7.62 10.39
C ASN A 66 -5.05 -6.72 11.39
N ARG A 67 -6.08 -5.98 10.93
CA ARG A 67 -6.84 -5.05 11.79
C ARG A 67 -7.64 -5.75 12.87
N ARG A 68 -7.98 -7.02 12.68
CA ARG A 68 -8.78 -7.78 13.66
C ARG A 68 -7.95 -8.28 14.82
N THR A 69 -6.74 -8.74 14.56
CA THR A 69 -5.84 -9.34 15.55
C THR A 69 -4.79 -8.37 16.08
N GLY A 70 -4.55 -7.27 15.37
CA GLY A 70 -3.46 -6.34 15.66
C GLY A 70 -2.07 -6.88 15.31
N GLN A 71 -1.99 -8.05 14.67
CA GLN A 71 -0.71 -8.62 14.25
C GLN A 71 -0.17 -7.91 13.04
N GLU A 72 1.16 -7.78 12.99
CA GLU A 72 1.87 -7.17 11.89
C GLU A 72 3.20 -7.86 11.64
N VAL A 73 3.61 -7.91 10.39
CA VAL A 73 4.88 -8.51 9.97
C VAL A 73 5.47 -7.73 8.82
N ARG A 74 6.77 -7.48 8.87
CA ARG A 74 7.52 -6.91 7.75
C ARG A 74 8.39 -7.98 7.10
N LEU A 75 8.28 -8.09 5.80
CA LEU A 75 9.13 -8.91 4.94
C LEU A 75 10.08 -7.99 4.19
N ALA A 76 11.37 -8.23 4.33
CA ALA A 76 12.40 -7.51 3.57
C ALA A 76 13.23 -8.51 2.77
N MET A 77 13.48 -8.20 1.50
CA MET A 77 14.31 -9.04 0.65
C MET A 77 15.73 -9.11 1.21
N LYS A 78 16.27 -10.33 1.27
CA LYS A 78 17.66 -10.56 1.68
C LYS A 78 18.62 -10.07 0.59
N PRO A 79 19.80 -9.53 0.96
CA PRO A 79 20.74 -8.95 -0.01
C PRO A 79 21.17 -9.92 -1.14
N ASP A 80 21.24 -11.20 -0.86
CA ASP A 80 21.68 -12.21 -1.80
C ASP A 80 20.55 -12.93 -2.56
N ALA A 81 19.29 -12.53 -2.31
CA ALA A 81 18.12 -13.22 -2.88
C ALA A 81 18.08 -13.20 -4.42
N PHE A 82 18.68 -12.20 -5.07
CA PHE A 82 18.79 -12.13 -6.53
C PHE A 82 19.94 -12.97 -7.12
N ARG A 83 20.92 -13.35 -6.31
CA ARG A 83 22.11 -14.07 -6.77
C ARG A 83 21.94 -15.57 -6.79
N VAL A 84 20.96 -16.06 -6.05
CA VAL A 84 20.74 -17.50 -5.89
C VAL A 84 19.59 -17.92 -6.79
N ASN A 85 19.93 -18.60 -7.88
CA ASN A 85 18.97 -19.18 -8.82
C ASN A 85 18.27 -20.43 -8.21
N ASP A 86 18.32 -20.57 -6.89
CA ASP A 86 17.77 -21.70 -6.16
C ASP A 86 16.38 -21.35 -5.63
N ARG A 87 15.37 -21.96 -6.22
CA ARG A 87 13.96 -21.81 -5.84
C ARG A 87 13.62 -22.33 -4.43
N GLN A 88 14.60 -22.90 -3.72
CA GLN A 88 14.44 -23.46 -2.37
C GLN A 88 14.83 -22.49 -1.24
N ILE A 89 15.40 -21.31 -1.56
CA ILE A 89 15.81 -20.35 -0.55
C ILE A 89 14.70 -19.34 -0.36
N ASP A 90 14.25 -19.18 0.89
CA ASP A 90 13.35 -18.13 1.29
C ASP A 90 14.00 -16.74 1.05
N PRO A 91 13.51 -15.95 0.09
CA PRO A 91 14.14 -14.70 -0.30
C PRO A 91 13.92 -13.57 0.72
N PHE A 92 13.06 -13.75 1.71
CA PHE A 92 12.69 -12.72 2.66
C PHE A 92 13.17 -13.02 4.08
N SER A 93 13.56 -11.97 4.80
CA SER A 93 13.60 -11.96 6.25
C SER A 93 12.26 -11.46 6.77
N MET A 94 11.68 -12.17 7.73
CA MET A 94 10.42 -11.81 8.37
C MET A 94 10.68 -11.29 9.78
N THR A 95 10.19 -10.10 10.07
CA THR A 95 10.38 -9.47 11.38
C THR A 95 9.03 -8.99 11.89
N PRO A 96 8.58 -9.42 13.07
CA PRO A 96 7.46 -8.78 13.76
C PRO A 96 7.79 -7.30 13.95
N VAL A 97 6.86 -6.42 13.65
CA VAL A 97 7.04 -4.98 13.80
C VAL A 97 5.91 -4.39 14.60
N THR A 98 6.15 -3.24 15.18
CA THR A 98 5.16 -2.38 15.86
C THR A 98 5.25 -0.99 15.25
N ALA A 99 5.03 -0.91 13.95
CA ALA A 99 5.21 0.34 13.19
C ALA A 99 3.97 1.27 13.23
N GLY A 100 2.89 0.79 13.80
CA GLY A 100 1.60 1.50 13.77
C GLY A 100 0.82 1.24 12.49
N MET A 101 -0.39 0.73 12.67
CA MET A 101 -1.30 0.45 11.57
C MET A 101 -1.80 1.75 10.93
N PRO A 102 -1.77 1.88 9.59
CA PRO A 102 -2.36 3.02 8.91
C PRO A 102 -3.86 3.16 9.20
N ASP A 103 -4.34 4.38 9.23
CA ASP A 103 -5.77 4.66 9.35
C ASP A 103 -6.58 4.03 8.22
N ARG A 104 -7.88 3.87 8.44
CA ARG A 104 -8.81 3.47 7.38
C ARG A 104 -8.93 4.58 6.34
N ALA A 105 -9.32 4.19 5.11
CA ALA A 105 -9.64 5.13 4.06
C ALA A 105 -10.72 6.13 4.52
N ARG A 106 -10.53 7.40 4.18
CA ARG A 106 -11.52 8.44 4.46
C ARG A 106 -12.53 8.49 3.33
N ILE A 107 -13.81 8.44 3.70
CA ILE A 107 -14.91 8.78 2.81
C ILE A 107 -15.29 10.23 3.12
N GLU A 108 -15.12 11.10 2.16
CA GLU A 108 -15.44 12.52 2.29
C GLU A 108 -16.27 13.01 1.09
N PRO A 109 -17.15 14.01 1.28
CA PRO A 109 -17.92 14.58 0.18
C PRO A 109 -17.00 15.30 -0.80
N SER A 110 -17.40 15.31 -2.07
CA SER A 110 -16.74 16.08 -3.11
C SER A 110 -17.33 17.48 -3.20
N THR A 111 -16.47 18.45 -3.47
CA THR A 111 -16.82 19.84 -3.74
C THR A 111 -16.37 20.20 -5.16
N PRO A 112 -17.17 20.95 -5.95
CA PRO A 112 -16.74 21.39 -7.28
C PRO A 112 -15.49 22.26 -7.19
N CYS A 113 -14.50 21.95 -8.03
CA CYS A 113 -13.35 22.81 -8.22
C CYS A 113 -13.77 24.14 -8.85
N ALA A 114 -13.36 25.28 -8.31
CA ALA A 114 -13.75 26.61 -8.80
C ALA A 114 -13.27 26.88 -10.25
N ARG A 115 -12.27 26.15 -10.74
CA ARG A 115 -11.68 26.37 -12.05
C ARG A 115 -12.25 25.45 -13.15
N CYS A 116 -12.46 24.17 -12.86
CA CYS A 116 -12.93 23.18 -13.86
C CYS A 116 -14.31 22.61 -13.54
N SER A 117 -14.91 22.95 -12.42
CA SER A 117 -16.21 22.44 -11.93
C SER A 117 -16.26 20.93 -11.66
N GLU A 118 -15.14 20.23 -11.76
CA GLU A 118 -15.10 18.78 -11.49
C GLU A 118 -15.23 18.50 -9.98
N PRO A 119 -16.04 17.49 -9.61
CA PRO A 119 -16.16 17.07 -8.21
C PRO A 119 -14.80 16.59 -7.68
N THR A 120 -14.32 17.22 -6.64
CA THR A 120 -13.02 16.95 -6.04
C THR A 120 -13.16 16.76 -4.53
N MET A 121 -12.49 15.78 -3.96
CA MET A 121 -12.44 15.60 -2.51
C MET A 121 -11.97 16.87 -1.83
N ALA A 122 -12.67 17.32 -0.80
CA ALA A 122 -12.38 18.59 -0.10
C ALA A 122 -10.91 18.65 0.39
N SER A 123 -10.37 17.53 0.88
CA SER A 123 -8.97 17.44 1.35
C SER A 123 -7.93 17.60 0.22
N LYS A 124 -8.35 17.52 -1.05
CA LYS A 124 -7.48 17.65 -2.24
C LYS A 124 -7.59 19.02 -2.90
N LEU A 125 -8.45 19.87 -2.40
CA LEU A 125 -8.55 21.27 -2.83
C LEU A 125 -7.52 22.12 -2.09
N ALA A 126 -6.97 23.11 -2.78
CA ALA A 126 -6.18 24.19 -2.21
C ALA A 126 -6.94 25.52 -2.37
N LEU A 127 -6.83 26.41 -1.40
CA LEU A 127 -7.33 27.76 -1.54
C LEU A 127 -6.28 28.60 -2.29
N VAL A 128 -6.67 29.11 -3.45
CA VAL A 128 -5.88 30.04 -4.25
C VAL A 128 -6.75 31.28 -4.47
N ASP A 129 -6.33 32.43 -4.00
CA ASP A 129 -7.08 33.69 -4.06
C ASP A 129 -8.53 33.57 -3.53
N GLY A 130 -8.72 32.79 -2.46
CA GLY A 130 -10.02 32.53 -1.86
C GLY A 130 -10.90 31.52 -2.59
N GLN A 131 -10.43 30.94 -3.67
CA GLN A 131 -11.14 29.91 -4.44
C GLN A 131 -10.59 28.51 -4.16
N ALA A 132 -11.49 27.52 -4.03
CA ALA A 132 -11.14 26.12 -3.83
C ALA A 132 -10.80 25.47 -5.17
N ILE A 133 -9.51 25.22 -5.41
CA ILE A 133 -8.98 24.67 -6.66
C ILE A 133 -8.24 23.37 -6.38
N TYR A 134 -8.40 22.34 -7.24
CA TYR A 134 -7.66 21.10 -7.05
C TYR A 134 -6.15 21.29 -7.29
N ARG A 135 -5.34 20.57 -6.50
CA ARG A 135 -3.88 20.78 -6.45
C ARG A 135 -3.15 20.52 -7.77
N GLY A 136 -3.71 19.71 -8.66
CA GLY A 136 -3.12 19.45 -9.98
C GLY A 136 -3.15 20.65 -10.94
N VAL A 137 -3.98 21.67 -10.70
CA VAL A 137 -4.03 22.90 -11.49
C VAL A 137 -3.25 24.05 -10.86
N SER A 138 -3.12 24.04 -9.53
CA SER A 138 -2.38 25.09 -8.80
C SER A 138 -0.88 25.12 -9.12
N GLY A 139 -0.35 24.11 -9.80
CA GLY A 139 1.08 24.01 -10.20
C GLY A 139 1.34 24.06 -11.70
N ARG A 140 0.32 24.39 -12.51
CA ARG A 140 0.47 24.61 -13.97
C ARG A 140 0.32 26.10 -14.29
N GLU A 141 1.36 26.84 -14.10
CA GLU A 141 1.65 28.03 -14.87
C GLU A 141 2.70 27.71 -15.93
#